data_e073624606dcd3549d075e087e6dbdd3
#
_entry.id   e073624606dcd3549d075e087e6dbdd3
#
_cell.length_a   1.000
_cell.length_b   1.000
_cell.length_c   1.000
_cell.angle_alpha   90.00
_cell.angle_beta   90.00
_cell.angle_gamma   90.00
#
_symmetry.space_group_name_H-M   'P 1'
#
loop_
_entity.id
_entity.type
_entity.pdbx_description
1 polymer ?
#
loop_
_entity_poly.entity_id
_entity_poly.type
_entity_poly.pdbx_seq_one_letter_code
_entity_poly.pdbx_strand_id
1 'polypeptide(L)'
;MKKYGLIIGFTFLMGVLAGCSGTGSTTQDQAKTDAVHEVEAQDGADGVQTQDAAGAGDAVTLPDLTEQRPVAYPPCVRVDGVVYQDTGFVSSMPGCGNMDGEITSQVDGTKLPDQDDQSNFGTGYAYQRGGDGLLLVKMDERMEIFRDMDSTDSSIPPQVLHFTAEVKAVNDGSLLVTDISTAEGFSPLSEGEYTASTDNLLDEVQVDDQVEIWCDGNILETYPAQLGLVYRIEKIAA
;
A
#
# COMPACT_ATOMS: atom_id res chain seq x y z
N MET A 1 0.25 43.41 39.29
CA MET A 1 -0.81 43.40 40.31
C MET A 1 -1.94 42.51 39.83
N LYS A 2 -2.36 41.59 40.69
CA LYS A 2 -3.49 40.66 40.64
C LYS A 2 -3.44 39.53 39.58
N LYS A 3 -2.98 38.35 40.08
CA LYS A 3 -3.13 37.01 39.55
C LYS A 3 -4.57 36.54 39.81
N TYR A 4 -5.23 35.96 38.82
CA TYR A 4 -6.41 35.13 39.05
C TYR A 4 -6.11 33.73 38.49
N GLY A 5 -5.98 32.75 39.39
CA GLY A 5 -5.95 31.35 39.08
C GLY A 5 -7.39 30.84 38.92
N LEU A 6 -7.65 30.07 37.84
CA LEU A 6 -8.87 29.33 37.66
C LEU A 6 -8.55 27.86 37.83
N ILE A 7 -9.03 27.25 38.91
CA ILE A 7 -8.98 25.82 39.16
C ILE A 7 -10.26 25.22 38.59
N ILE A 8 -10.17 24.37 37.57
CA ILE A 8 -11.28 23.59 37.10
C ILE A 8 -11.02 22.15 37.57
N GLY A 9 -11.85 21.74 38.56
CA GLY A 9 -11.87 20.38 39.06
C GLY A 9 -12.58 19.46 38.08
N PHE A 10 -11.92 18.37 37.68
CA PHE A 10 -12.52 17.29 36.90
C PHE A 10 -13.02 16.21 37.87
N THR A 11 -14.34 16.05 37.91
CA THR A 11 -15.02 15.00 38.68
C THR A 11 -15.00 13.70 37.88
N PHE A 12 -14.32 12.70 38.39
CA PHE A 12 -14.27 11.36 37.86
C PHE A 12 -15.55 10.61 38.20
N LEU A 13 -16.36 10.22 37.21
CA LEU A 13 -17.53 9.37 37.40
C LEU A 13 -17.13 7.94 37.04
N MET A 14 -17.01 7.07 38.07
CA MET A 14 -16.86 5.63 37.93
C MET A 14 -18.20 5.00 37.55
N GLY A 15 -18.27 4.39 36.38
CA GLY A 15 -19.36 3.50 35.97
C GLY A 15 -18.94 2.05 36.14
N VAL A 16 -19.56 1.35 37.09
CA VAL A 16 -19.48 -0.09 37.28
C VAL A 16 -20.47 -0.75 36.33
N LEU A 17 -20.05 -1.67 35.50
CA LEU A 17 -20.93 -2.58 34.78
C LEU A 17 -20.58 -4.03 35.13
N ALA A 18 -21.59 -4.67 35.73
CA ALA A 18 -21.60 -6.05 36.18
C ALA A 18 -21.63 -7.05 35.02
N GLY A 19 -21.04 -8.20 35.27
CA GLY A 19 -20.89 -9.31 34.36
C GLY A 19 -22.16 -10.07 33.97
N CYS A 20 -22.04 -10.85 32.92
CA CYS A 20 -22.84 -12.05 32.68
C CYS A 20 -21.93 -13.18 32.23
N SER A 21 -21.85 -14.17 33.09
CA SER A 21 -21.29 -15.50 32.85
C SER A 21 -22.29 -16.33 32.02
N GLY A 22 -21.78 -16.97 30.96
CA GLY A 22 -22.51 -18.00 30.22
C GLY A 22 -21.61 -19.21 30.01
N THR A 23 -21.82 -20.24 30.85
CA THR A 23 -21.26 -21.58 30.72
C THR A 23 -21.99 -22.39 29.65
N GLY A 24 -21.27 -23.17 28.86
CA GLY A 24 -21.82 -24.20 27.95
C GLY A 24 -20.70 -24.99 27.31
N SER A 25 -20.35 -25.97 27.90
CA SER A 25 -20.03 -27.41 27.84
C SER A 25 -19.95 -28.04 26.45
N THR A 26 -18.81 -28.71 26.26
CA THR A 26 -18.52 -30.06 25.73
C THR A 26 -19.09 -30.50 24.37
N THR A 27 -18.27 -30.93 23.44
CA THR A 27 -17.96 -32.37 23.26
C THR A 27 -16.81 -32.55 22.24
N GLN A 28 -15.91 -33.45 22.60
CA GLN A 28 -14.90 -34.07 21.73
C GLN A 28 -15.58 -34.89 20.63
N ASP A 29 -15.00 -34.94 19.43
CA ASP A 29 -14.88 -36.23 18.76
C ASP A 29 -13.66 -36.26 17.84
N GLN A 30 -12.88 -37.31 17.96
CA GLN A 30 -11.73 -37.68 17.16
C GLN A 30 -12.22 -38.45 15.94
N ALA A 31 -11.70 -38.17 14.78
CA ALA A 31 -11.56 -39.21 13.76
C ALA A 31 -10.36 -38.91 12.85
N LYS A 32 -9.41 -39.75 13.03
CA LYS A 32 -8.21 -40.03 12.27
C LYS A 32 -8.60 -40.73 10.95
N THR A 33 -8.10 -40.32 9.81
CA THR A 33 -7.88 -41.24 8.69
C THR A 33 -6.73 -40.73 7.79
N ASP A 34 -5.67 -41.50 7.78
CA ASP A 34 -4.60 -41.53 6.80
C ASP A 34 -5.13 -41.94 5.43
N ALA A 35 -4.68 -41.28 4.35
CA ALA A 35 -4.66 -41.88 3.02
C ALA A 35 -3.45 -41.36 2.25
N VAL A 36 -2.41 -42.16 2.27
CA VAL A 36 -1.27 -42.13 1.38
C VAL A 36 -1.79 -42.53 0.00
N HIS A 37 -1.53 -41.75 -1.04
CA HIS A 37 -1.70 -42.17 -2.40
C HIS A 37 -0.35 -42.12 -3.12
N GLU A 38 0.18 -43.32 -3.30
CA GLU A 38 1.35 -43.71 -4.06
C GLU A 38 0.99 -43.60 -5.56
N VAL A 39 1.79 -42.89 -6.34
CA VAL A 39 1.66 -42.89 -7.81
C VAL A 39 2.82 -43.67 -8.38
N GLU A 40 2.53 -44.84 -8.86
CA GLU A 40 3.43 -45.71 -9.61
C GLU A 40 3.85 -45.08 -10.95
N ALA A 41 5.15 -45.20 -11.22
CA ALA A 41 5.75 -44.99 -12.53
C ALA A 41 5.46 -46.17 -13.43
N GLN A 42 4.91 -45.93 -14.61
CA GLN A 42 4.94 -46.92 -15.71
C GLN A 42 5.81 -46.41 -16.85
N ASP A 43 6.90 -47.11 -16.98
CA ASP A 43 7.80 -47.16 -18.13
C ASP A 43 7.16 -47.95 -19.26
N GLY A 44 7.25 -47.47 -20.50
CA GLY A 44 6.71 -48.12 -21.66
C GLY A 44 7.39 -47.60 -22.93
N ALA A 45 8.54 -48.16 -23.26
CA ALA A 45 9.15 -48.04 -24.57
C ALA A 45 8.37 -48.92 -25.58
N ASP A 46 8.11 -48.45 -26.75
CA ASP A 46 8.50 -49.08 -28.02
C ASP A 46 7.69 -48.51 -29.22
N GLY A 47 8.34 -48.41 -30.38
CA GLY A 47 7.59 -48.35 -31.64
C GLY A 47 7.99 -47.21 -32.59
N VAL A 48 9.21 -47.25 -33.12
CA VAL A 48 9.59 -46.57 -34.38
C VAL A 48 8.80 -47.16 -35.52
N GLN A 49 7.97 -46.40 -36.19
CA GLN A 49 7.52 -46.67 -37.57
C GLN A 49 7.69 -45.42 -38.42
N THR A 50 8.70 -45.48 -39.27
CA THR A 50 8.86 -44.59 -40.44
C THR A 50 7.80 -44.91 -41.46
N GLN A 51 6.96 -43.91 -41.82
CA GLN A 51 6.22 -43.91 -43.06
C GLN A 51 6.47 -42.61 -43.80
N ASP A 52 7.20 -42.70 -44.90
CA ASP A 52 7.28 -41.69 -45.93
C ASP A 52 5.90 -41.49 -46.55
N ALA A 53 5.39 -40.27 -46.51
CA ALA A 53 4.34 -39.83 -47.43
C ALA A 53 4.58 -38.36 -47.75
N ALA A 54 5.00 -38.13 -48.98
CA ALA A 54 5.01 -36.82 -49.62
C ALA A 54 3.57 -36.28 -49.67
N GLY A 55 3.32 -35.17 -48.97
CA GLY A 55 2.05 -34.47 -48.96
C GLY A 55 2.32 -32.97 -48.97
N ALA A 56 1.74 -32.31 -49.97
CA ALA A 56 1.83 -30.90 -50.33
C ALA A 56 1.91 -29.95 -49.14
N GLY A 57 2.82 -29.00 -49.22
CA GLY A 57 2.99 -27.95 -48.19
C GLY A 57 1.77 -27.05 -48.07
N ASP A 58 1.02 -27.22 -47.02
CA ASP A 58 0.19 -26.18 -46.49
C ASP A 58 1.14 -25.14 -45.82
N ALA A 59 1.20 -23.97 -46.43
CA ALA A 59 1.88 -22.84 -45.85
C ALA A 59 1.20 -22.55 -44.51
N VAL A 60 1.84 -22.93 -43.42
CA VAL A 60 1.45 -22.50 -42.08
C VAL A 60 1.58 -20.98 -42.07
N THR A 61 0.47 -20.29 -42.26
CA THR A 61 0.37 -18.86 -42.06
C THR A 61 0.65 -18.64 -40.59
N LEU A 62 1.84 -18.17 -40.28
CA LEU A 62 2.15 -17.69 -38.91
C LEU A 62 1.10 -16.65 -38.56
N PRO A 63 0.46 -16.71 -37.38
CA PRO A 63 -0.43 -15.66 -36.94
C PRO A 63 0.35 -14.35 -36.95
N ASP A 64 -0.26 -13.33 -37.53
CA ASP A 64 0.28 -11.98 -37.57
C ASP A 64 0.46 -11.47 -36.11
N LEU A 65 1.71 -11.44 -35.67
CA LEU A 65 2.08 -10.99 -34.30
C LEU A 65 2.00 -9.46 -34.16
N THR A 66 1.42 -8.76 -35.13
CA THR A 66 1.23 -7.30 -35.09
C THR A 66 -0.04 -6.86 -34.35
N GLU A 67 -0.83 -7.77 -33.80
CA GLU A 67 -1.84 -7.36 -32.83
C GLU A 67 -1.14 -6.91 -31.52
N GLN A 68 -0.79 -5.64 -31.49
CA GLN A 68 -0.36 -4.98 -30.26
C GLN A 68 -1.50 -5.11 -29.27
N ARG A 69 -1.33 -5.97 -28.28
CA ARG A 69 -2.27 -6.03 -27.16
C ARG A 69 -2.32 -4.64 -26.54
N PRO A 70 -3.50 -4.05 -26.33
CA PRO A 70 -3.60 -2.75 -25.69
C PRO A 70 -2.94 -2.83 -24.32
N VAL A 71 -2.00 -1.91 -24.07
CA VAL A 71 -1.33 -1.81 -22.77
C VAL A 71 -2.32 -1.14 -21.83
N ALA A 72 -2.52 -1.70 -20.64
CA ALA A 72 -3.35 -1.08 -19.62
C ALA A 72 -2.67 0.21 -19.11
N TYR A 73 -3.47 1.25 -18.88
CA TYR A 73 -3.03 2.42 -18.15
C TYR A 73 -2.95 2.10 -16.65
N PRO A 74 -2.08 2.80 -15.89
CA PRO A 74 -2.20 2.83 -14.44
C PRO A 74 -3.61 3.27 -14.00
N PRO A 75 -4.00 3.07 -12.74
CA PRO A 75 -5.26 3.59 -12.24
C PRO A 75 -5.38 5.10 -12.49
N CYS A 76 -6.45 5.50 -13.17
CA CYS A 76 -6.73 6.90 -13.50
C CYS A 76 -8.19 7.22 -13.19
N VAL A 77 -8.42 8.45 -12.76
CA VAL A 77 -9.77 9.02 -12.53
C VAL A 77 -9.84 10.42 -13.11
N ARG A 78 -10.99 10.80 -13.67
CA ARG A 78 -11.24 12.15 -14.15
C ARG A 78 -12.18 12.88 -13.20
N VAL A 79 -11.77 14.08 -12.79
CA VAL A 79 -12.57 14.99 -11.93
C VAL A 79 -12.39 16.43 -12.43
N ASP A 80 -13.47 17.15 -12.59
CA ASP A 80 -13.49 18.56 -13.04
C ASP A 80 -12.68 18.81 -14.32
N GLY A 81 -12.72 17.87 -15.26
CA GLY A 81 -12.01 17.98 -16.54
C GLY A 81 -10.54 17.58 -16.51
N VAL A 82 -9.97 17.26 -15.34
CA VAL A 82 -8.58 16.84 -15.15
C VAL A 82 -8.52 15.33 -14.96
N VAL A 83 -7.56 14.68 -15.61
CA VAL A 83 -7.26 13.26 -15.40
C VAL A 83 -6.14 13.13 -14.38
N TYR A 84 -6.43 12.44 -13.29
CA TYR A 84 -5.47 12.14 -12.23
C TYR A 84 -5.04 10.69 -12.34
N GLN A 85 -3.74 10.43 -12.19
CA GLN A 85 -3.15 9.11 -12.19
C GLN A 85 -2.65 8.76 -10.79
N ASP A 86 -2.83 7.50 -10.39
CA ASP A 86 -2.29 6.94 -9.16
C ASP A 86 -0.77 7.13 -9.10
N THR A 87 -0.30 7.64 -7.97
CA THR A 87 1.12 7.86 -7.69
C THR A 87 1.77 6.66 -6.99
N GLY A 88 0.98 5.71 -6.48
CA GLY A 88 1.41 4.64 -5.60
C GLY A 88 1.71 5.09 -4.16
N PHE A 89 1.47 6.37 -3.83
CA PHE A 89 1.63 6.89 -2.48
C PHE A 89 0.30 6.89 -1.73
N VAL A 90 0.40 6.73 -0.41
CA VAL A 90 -0.74 6.79 0.51
C VAL A 90 -0.62 8.01 1.41
N SER A 91 -1.73 8.69 1.62
CA SER A 91 -1.81 9.80 2.56
C SER A 91 -1.87 9.29 4.00
N SER A 92 -1.03 9.83 4.86
CA SER A 92 -1.10 9.64 6.32
C SER A 92 -2.21 10.46 6.98
N MET A 93 -2.75 11.44 6.26
CA MET A 93 -3.83 12.27 6.79
C MET A 93 -5.16 11.52 6.65
N PRO A 94 -5.88 11.29 7.75
CA PRO A 94 -7.24 10.79 7.65
C PRO A 94 -8.06 11.82 6.86
N GLY A 95 -8.88 11.36 5.91
CA GLY A 95 -9.76 12.24 5.16
C GLY A 95 -10.57 13.13 6.11
N CYS A 96 -10.74 14.41 5.78
CA CYS A 96 -11.42 15.42 6.61
C CYS A 96 -12.94 15.22 6.71
N GLY A 97 -13.43 14.02 6.82
CA GLY A 97 -14.85 13.72 7.10
C GLY A 97 -15.83 14.03 5.98
N ASN A 98 -15.62 15.08 5.18
CA ASN A 98 -16.45 15.41 4.03
C ASN A 98 -15.69 15.07 2.74
N MET A 99 -16.22 14.16 1.95
CA MET A 99 -15.71 13.88 0.61
C MET A 99 -16.28 14.90 -0.38
N ASP A 100 -15.50 15.24 -1.42
CA ASP A 100 -15.89 16.21 -2.43
C ASP A 100 -16.75 15.57 -3.54
N GLY A 101 -16.64 14.25 -3.72
CA GLY A 101 -17.40 13.49 -4.69
C GLY A 101 -17.19 11.99 -4.59
N GLU A 102 -17.74 11.28 -5.57
CA GLU A 102 -17.65 9.81 -5.68
C GLU A 102 -17.48 9.42 -7.15
N ILE A 103 -16.69 8.40 -7.41
CA ILE A 103 -16.50 7.81 -8.75
C ILE A 103 -17.73 6.99 -9.10
N THR A 104 -18.50 7.45 -10.10
CA THR A 104 -19.82 6.89 -10.44
C THR A 104 -19.82 6.02 -11.69
N SER A 105 -18.79 6.11 -12.53
CA SER A 105 -18.70 5.34 -13.77
C SER A 105 -17.29 4.80 -14.03
N GLN A 106 -17.18 3.83 -14.94
CA GLN A 106 -15.92 3.15 -15.25
C GLN A 106 -15.78 2.95 -16.76
N VAL A 107 -14.53 3.07 -17.24
CA VAL A 107 -14.09 2.61 -18.56
C VAL A 107 -13.17 1.39 -18.42
N ASP A 108 -12.89 0.75 -19.53
CA ASP A 108 -11.90 -0.36 -19.58
C ASP A 108 -10.50 0.14 -19.18
N GLY A 109 -9.73 -0.71 -18.49
CA GLY A 109 -8.38 -0.40 -18.00
C GLY A 109 -7.37 0.00 -19.09
N THR A 110 -7.67 -0.23 -20.36
CA THR A 110 -6.87 0.19 -21.51
C THR A 110 -7.24 1.57 -22.04
N LYS A 111 -8.14 2.28 -21.37
CA LYS A 111 -8.63 3.60 -21.75
C LYS A 111 -8.45 4.59 -20.61
N LEU A 112 -8.21 5.83 -20.97
CA LEU A 112 -8.30 6.94 -20.02
C LEU A 112 -9.78 7.36 -19.83
N PRO A 113 -10.16 7.79 -18.60
CA PRO A 113 -11.47 8.37 -18.34
C PRO A 113 -11.73 9.61 -19.20
N ASP A 114 -12.91 9.70 -19.83
CA ASP A 114 -13.32 10.80 -20.71
C ASP A 114 -14.47 11.64 -20.15
N GLN A 115 -15.07 11.21 -19.04
CA GLN A 115 -16.14 11.92 -18.33
C GLN A 115 -15.73 12.17 -16.88
N ASP A 116 -16.26 13.22 -16.27
CA ASP A 116 -16.01 13.47 -14.86
C ASP A 116 -16.66 12.39 -13.99
N ASP A 117 -16.06 12.13 -12.82
CA ASP A 117 -16.41 11.06 -11.89
C ASP A 117 -16.33 9.64 -12.52
N GLN A 118 -15.43 9.49 -13.50
CA GLN A 118 -15.16 8.23 -14.18
C GLN A 118 -13.73 7.77 -13.90
N SER A 119 -13.54 6.46 -13.70
CA SER A 119 -12.23 5.84 -13.58
C SER A 119 -12.01 4.71 -14.58
N ASN A 120 -10.78 4.17 -14.64
CA ASN A 120 -10.46 2.95 -15.35
C ASN A 120 -10.22 1.73 -14.42
N PHE A 121 -10.46 1.89 -13.11
CA PHE A 121 -10.16 0.88 -12.09
C PHE A 121 -11.35 0.47 -11.20
N GLY A 122 -12.51 1.15 -11.29
CA GLY A 122 -13.71 0.80 -10.54
C GLY A 122 -14.60 1.99 -10.21
N THR A 123 -15.67 1.74 -9.46
CA THR A 123 -16.67 2.75 -9.04
C THR A 123 -16.96 2.62 -7.55
N GLY A 124 -17.64 3.63 -6.98
CA GLY A 124 -18.03 3.64 -5.57
C GLY A 124 -16.95 4.17 -4.64
N TYR A 125 -15.84 4.67 -5.17
CA TYR A 125 -14.77 5.28 -4.38
C TYR A 125 -15.04 6.77 -4.19
N ALA A 126 -15.10 7.20 -2.94
CA ALA A 126 -15.21 8.62 -2.61
C ALA A 126 -13.84 9.29 -2.78
N TYR A 127 -13.83 10.58 -3.13
CA TYR A 127 -12.59 11.32 -3.28
C TYR A 127 -12.65 12.69 -2.61
N GLN A 128 -11.47 13.25 -2.34
CA GLN A 128 -11.25 14.58 -1.79
C GLN A 128 -10.13 15.28 -2.56
N ARG A 129 -10.28 16.59 -2.84
CA ARG A 129 -9.20 17.36 -3.46
C ARG A 129 -8.07 17.59 -2.47
N GLY A 130 -6.85 17.21 -2.86
CA GLY A 130 -5.64 17.34 -2.04
C GLY A 130 -4.91 18.68 -2.17
N GLY A 131 -5.38 19.58 -3.08
CA GLY A 131 -4.65 20.79 -3.47
C GLY A 131 -3.49 20.49 -4.43
N ASP A 132 -2.91 21.51 -5.05
CA ASP A 132 -1.70 21.46 -5.89
C ASP A 132 -1.68 20.33 -6.96
N GLY A 133 -2.84 20.07 -7.59
CA GLY A 133 -2.97 19.02 -8.60
C GLY A 133 -3.01 17.61 -8.03
N LEU A 134 -3.36 17.45 -6.76
CA LEU A 134 -3.53 16.16 -6.11
C LEU A 134 -5.01 15.86 -5.85
N LEU A 135 -5.35 14.58 -5.96
CA LEU A 135 -6.65 14.03 -5.59
C LEU A 135 -6.42 12.85 -4.65
N LEU A 136 -7.14 12.81 -3.54
CA LEU A 136 -7.11 11.73 -2.58
C LEU A 136 -8.34 10.84 -2.83
N VAL A 137 -8.13 9.59 -3.18
CA VAL A 137 -9.22 8.62 -3.44
C VAL A 137 -9.27 7.63 -2.29
N LYS A 138 -10.43 7.51 -1.65
CA LYS A 138 -10.62 6.56 -0.56
C LYS A 138 -10.82 5.16 -1.13
N MET A 139 -9.79 4.32 -0.97
CA MET A 139 -9.82 2.91 -1.35
C MET A 139 -9.65 2.07 -0.07
N ASP A 140 -10.67 1.29 0.26
CA ASP A 140 -10.77 0.59 1.55
C ASP A 140 -10.64 1.55 2.74
N GLU A 141 -9.67 1.34 3.61
CA GLU A 141 -9.42 2.20 4.77
C GLU A 141 -8.32 3.25 4.52
N ARG A 142 -7.84 3.38 3.28
CA ARG A 142 -6.68 4.22 2.92
C ARG A 142 -7.09 5.33 1.97
N MET A 143 -6.33 6.42 2.01
CA MET A 143 -6.45 7.53 1.06
C MET A 143 -5.28 7.43 0.08
N GLU A 144 -5.54 6.84 -1.10
CA GLU A 144 -4.54 6.76 -2.18
C GLU A 144 -4.39 8.12 -2.85
N ILE A 145 -3.15 8.51 -3.17
CA ILE A 145 -2.84 9.82 -3.75
C ILE A 145 -2.72 9.71 -5.25
N PHE A 146 -3.57 10.43 -5.95
CA PHE A 146 -3.55 10.59 -7.39
C PHE A 146 -3.01 11.99 -7.74
N ARG A 147 -2.31 12.11 -8.84
CA ARG A 147 -1.76 13.37 -9.35
C ARG A 147 -2.25 13.66 -10.74
N ASP A 148 -2.48 14.95 -11.04
CA ASP A 148 -2.76 15.43 -12.38
C ASP A 148 -1.72 14.89 -13.37
N MET A 149 -2.18 14.19 -14.41
CA MET A 149 -1.30 13.58 -15.43
C MET A 149 -0.47 14.61 -16.20
N ASP A 150 -0.91 15.84 -16.30
CA ASP A 150 -0.20 16.91 -16.97
C ASP A 150 0.82 17.62 -16.05
N SER A 151 0.87 17.22 -14.77
CA SER A 151 1.81 17.76 -13.81
C SER A 151 3.24 17.32 -14.14
N THR A 152 4.19 18.25 -14.09
CA THR A 152 5.63 17.96 -14.18
C THR A 152 6.27 17.69 -12.82
N ASP A 153 5.53 17.84 -11.73
CA ASP A 153 6.01 17.55 -10.38
C ASP A 153 6.06 16.03 -10.15
N SER A 154 7.24 15.53 -9.83
CA SER A 154 7.47 14.11 -9.48
C SER A 154 7.90 13.92 -8.02
N SER A 155 7.81 14.97 -7.21
CA SER A 155 8.16 14.89 -5.79
C SER A 155 7.21 13.97 -5.01
N ILE A 156 7.66 13.46 -3.87
CA ILE A 156 6.78 12.76 -2.94
C ILE A 156 5.75 13.77 -2.42
N PRO A 157 4.43 13.45 -2.49
CA PRO A 157 3.40 14.36 -2.01
C PRO A 157 3.55 14.70 -0.52
N PRO A 158 3.27 15.94 -0.10
CA PRO A 158 3.43 16.35 1.30
C PRO A 158 2.45 15.64 2.26
N GLN A 159 1.45 14.94 1.73
CA GLN A 159 0.51 14.13 2.53
C GLN A 159 1.09 12.77 2.93
N VAL A 160 2.19 12.35 2.32
CA VAL A 160 2.89 11.10 2.67
C VAL A 160 3.53 11.25 4.04
N LEU A 161 3.40 10.23 4.88
CA LEU A 161 4.05 10.21 6.18
C LEU A 161 5.56 10.27 6.02
N HIS A 162 6.20 11.21 6.70
CA HIS A 162 7.65 11.26 6.79
C HIS A 162 8.09 11.70 8.18
N PHE A 163 9.29 11.29 8.58
CA PHE A 163 9.86 11.59 9.88
C PHE A 163 11.38 11.46 9.85
N THR A 164 12.03 12.16 10.77
CA THR A 164 13.47 12.06 10.99
C THR A 164 13.77 10.94 11.96
N ALA A 165 14.75 10.11 11.63
CA ALA A 165 15.18 8.99 12.46
C ALA A 165 16.70 8.96 12.61
N GLU A 166 17.18 8.39 13.73
CA GLU A 166 18.57 8.07 13.96
C GLU A 166 18.81 6.59 13.70
N VAL A 167 19.84 6.28 12.92
CA VAL A 167 20.23 4.91 12.58
C VAL A 167 20.92 4.25 13.79
N LYS A 168 20.34 3.18 14.31
CA LYS A 168 20.87 2.40 15.45
C LYS A 168 21.65 1.18 15.02
N ALA A 169 21.29 0.57 13.89
CA ALA A 169 22.04 -0.51 13.27
C ALA A 169 21.80 -0.52 11.75
N VAL A 170 22.82 -0.97 11.03
CA VAL A 170 22.75 -1.25 9.59
C VAL A 170 22.86 -2.76 9.42
N ASN A 171 21.80 -3.39 8.87
CA ASN A 171 21.74 -4.81 8.61
C ASN A 171 21.65 -5.07 7.10
N ASP A 172 21.78 -6.33 6.70
CA ASP A 172 21.56 -6.72 5.31
C ASP A 172 20.06 -6.50 4.95
N GLY A 173 19.82 -5.57 4.02
CA GLY A 173 18.46 -5.21 3.53
C GLY A 173 17.60 -4.39 4.49
N SER A 174 18.11 -3.94 5.66
CA SER A 174 17.31 -3.13 6.59
C SER A 174 18.15 -2.24 7.51
N LEU A 175 17.52 -1.18 8.00
CA LEU A 175 18.03 -0.33 9.07
C LEU A 175 17.19 -0.55 10.33
N LEU A 176 17.85 -0.56 11.50
CA LEU A 176 17.18 -0.32 12.78
C LEU A 176 17.28 1.18 13.06
N VAL A 177 16.15 1.82 13.25
CA VAL A 177 16.06 3.27 13.44
C VAL A 177 15.22 3.64 14.66
N THR A 178 15.50 4.79 15.26
CA THR A 178 14.66 5.40 16.29
C THR A 178 14.10 6.71 15.75
N ASP A 179 12.78 6.90 15.84
CA ASP A 179 12.16 8.19 15.50
C ASP A 179 12.69 9.28 16.45
N ILE A 180 13.29 10.32 15.88
CA ILE A 180 13.78 11.50 16.59
C ILE A 180 13.06 12.77 16.12
N SER A 181 12.04 12.62 15.25
CA SER A 181 11.26 13.75 14.80
C SER A 181 10.47 14.32 15.97
N THR A 182 10.86 15.48 16.42
CA THR A 182 10.02 16.34 17.25
C THR A 182 9.13 17.17 16.35
N ALA A 183 8.52 16.54 15.32
CA ALA A 183 7.64 17.24 14.40
C ALA A 183 6.66 18.06 15.23
N GLU A 184 6.70 19.36 15.10
CA GLU A 184 5.96 20.43 15.78
C GLU A 184 4.60 19.98 16.38
N GLY A 185 4.66 19.17 17.45
CA GLY A 185 3.49 18.65 18.17
C GLY A 185 2.85 17.38 17.64
N PHE A 186 3.38 16.76 16.59
CA PHE A 186 2.86 15.51 16.06
C PHE A 186 4.00 14.52 15.75
N SER A 187 4.19 13.53 16.61
CA SER A 187 4.98 12.35 16.25
C SER A 187 4.08 11.39 15.50
N PRO A 188 4.37 11.07 14.24
CA PRO A 188 3.56 10.15 13.45
C PRO A 188 3.62 8.70 13.96
N LEU A 189 4.66 8.40 14.71
CA LEU A 189 4.92 7.08 15.26
C LEU A 189 4.96 7.15 16.79
N SER A 190 4.70 6.03 17.46
CA SER A 190 4.95 5.91 18.89
C SER A 190 6.45 5.86 19.17
N GLU A 191 6.88 6.24 20.37
CA GLU A 191 8.26 6.08 20.78
C GLU A 191 8.70 4.62 20.66
N GLY A 192 9.86 4.36 20.02
CA GLY A 192 10.38 3.02 19.84
C GLY A 192 11.42 2.89 18.75
N GLU A 193 11.85 1.66 18.55
CA GLU A 193 12.74 1.28 17.49
C GLU A 193 11.94 0.60 16.36
N TYR A 194 12.28 0.95 15.13
CA TYR A 194 11.63 0.44 13.93
C TYR A 194 12.65 -0.17 12.99
N THR A 195 12.28 -1.25 12.33
CA THR A 195 13.01 -1.78 11.19
C THR A 195 12.46 -1.19 9.90
N ALA A 196 13.32 -0.57 9.09
CA ALA A 196 12.99 -0.03 7.77
C ALA A 196 13.71 -0.81 6.66
N SER A 197 13.03 -1.17 5.56
CA SER A 197 13.68 -1.75 4.38
C SER A 197 14.62 -0.73 3.72
N THR A 198 15.77 -1.20 3.21
CA THR A 198 16.75 -0.37 2.48
C THR A 198 16.56 -0.39 0.97
N ASP A 199 15.47 -0.98 0.44
CA ASP A 199 15.24 -1.07 -1.01
C ASP A 199 15.23 0.32 -1.70
N ASN A 200 14.80 1.35 -0.99
CA ASN A 200 14.72 2.73 -1.46
C ASN A 200 15.66 3.68 -0.68
N LEU A 201 16.77 3.17 -0.19
CA LEU A 201 17.84 3.96 0.43
C LEU A 201 18.67 4.64 -0.65
N LEU A 202 18.79 5.97 -0.60
CA LEU A 202 19.49 6.75 -1.63
C LEU A 202 20.98 6.92 -1.38
N ASP A 203 21.40 6.89 -0.11
CA ASP A 203 22.75 7.22 0.32
C ASP A 203 23.35 6.09 1.17
N GLU A 204 24.67 6.01 1.23
CA GLU A 204 25.32 5.17 2.21
C GLU A 204 25.15 5.73 3.63
N VAL A 205 24.65 4.92 4.54
CA VAL A 205 24.41 5.29 5.93
C VAL A 205 25.21 4.41 6.89
N GLN A 206 25.51 4.96 8.04
CA GLN A 206 26.16 4.28 9.15
C GLN A 206 25.42 4.54 10.46
N VAL A 207 25.78 3.82 11.51
CA VAL A 207 25.24 4.02 12.85
C VAL A 207 25.47 5.47 13.28
N ASP A 208 24.49 6.05 13.97
CA ASP A 208 24.41 7.43 14.45
C ASP A 208 24.15 8.48 13.35
N ASP A 209 24.02 8.08 12.07
CA ASP A 209 23.52 9.01 11.03
C ASP A 209 22.05 9.34 11.26
N GLN A 210 21.66 10.57 10.86
CA GLN A 210 20.28 10.97 10.80
C GLN A 210 19.74 10.79 9.37
N VAL A 211 18.55 10.25 9.26
CA VAL A 211 17.87 10.00 7.99
C VAL A 211 16.45 10.55 8.02
N GLU A 212 15.95 10.98 6.89
CA GLU A 212 14.54 11.23 6.67
C GLU A 212 13.92 10.04 5.97
N ILE A 213 12.78 9.56 6.47
CA ILE A 213 12.09 8.35 6.00
C ILE A 213 10.67 8.71 5.57
N TRP A 214 10.29 8.36 4.34
CA TRP A 214 8.92 8.42 3.83
C TRP A 214 8.33 7.02 3.76
N CYS A 215 7.14 6.83 4.31
CA CYS A 215 6.49 5.53 4.34
C CYS A 215 4.95 5.65 4.26
N ASP A 216 4.28 4.50 4.12
CA ASP A 216 2.83 4.43 4.05
C ASP A 216 2.12 4.55 5.41
N GLY A 217 2.88 4.70 6.51
CA GLY A 217 2.37 4.81 7.86
C GLY A 217 1.86 3.49 8.46
N ASN A 218 1.96 2.39 7.74
CA ASN A 218 1.61 1.07 8.26
C ASN A 218 2.74 0.52 9.14
N ILE A 219 2.39 0.02 10.32
CA ILE A 219 3.34 -0.58 11.28
C ILE A 219 2.98 -2.04 11.48
N LEU A 220 3.91 -2.93 11.17
CA LEU A 220 3.78 -4.35 11.45
C LEU A 220 4.20 -4.61 12.90
N GLU A 221 3.33 -5.28 13.68
CA GLU A 221 3.54 -5.60 15.08
C GLU A 221 4.55 -6.76 15.23
N THR A 222 5.82 -6.48 14.94
CA THR A 222 6.96 -7.37 15.16
C THR A 222 7.83 -6.82 16.29
N TYR A 223 8.93 -7.48 16.63
CA TYR A 223 9.90 -6.97 17.59
C TYR A 223 11.34 -7.06 17.03
N PRO A 224 11.97 -5.90 16.73
CA PRO A 224 11.42 -4.54 16.68
C PRO A 224 10.23 -4.42 15.74
N ALA A 225 9.38 -3.39 15.92
CA ALA A 225 8.29 -3.09 15.01
C ALA A 225 8.87 -2.79 13.61
N GLN A 226 8.14 -3.15 12.56
CA GLN A 226 8.61 -2.95 11.20
C GLN A 226 7.73 -1.92 10.48
N LEU A 227 8.35 -0.97 9.79
CA LEU A 227 7.65 -0.08 8.86
C LEU A 227 7.10 -0.89 7.69
N GLY A 228 5.90 -0.56 7.25
CA GLY A 228 5.28 -1.18 6.08
C GLY A 228 6.05 -0.83 4.80
N LEU A 229 5.39 -0.17 3.85
CA LEU A 229 6.06 0.24 2.62
C LEU A 229 6.88 1.52 2.85
N VAL A 230 8.19 1.41 2.71
CA VAL A 230 9.12 2.54 2.74
C VAL A 230 9.34 3.04 1.32
N TYR A 231 8.94 4.28 1.07
CA TYR A 231 9.05 4.90 -0.25
C TYR A 231 10.43 5.50 -0.52
N ARG A 232 11.09 6.00 0.52
CA ARG A 232 12.39 6.66 0.41
C ARG A 232 13.07 6.75 1.77
N ILE A 233 14.40 6.60 1.78
CA ILE A 233 15.27 6.95 2.90
C ILE A 233 16.38 7.84 2.35
N GLU A 234 16.58 8.99 2.97
CA GLU A 234 17.60 9.97 2.57
C GLU A 234 18.41 10.41 3.79
N LYS A 235 19.73 10.45 3.63
CA LYS A 235 20.61 10.93 4.69
C LYS A 235 20.51 12.43 4.85
N ILE A 236 20.29 12.89 6.07
CA ILE A 236 20.29 14.32 6.39
C ILE A 236 21.75 14.79 6.49
N ALA A 237 22.11 15.75 5.66
CA ALA A 237 23.44 16.34 5.72
C ALA A 237 23.63 17.08 7.05
N ALA A 238 24.77 16.82 7.73
CA ALA A 238 25.13 17.47 8.99
C ALA A 238 25.53 18.95 8.80
#